data_a1a0b57024e69a9008de5eb28722bf35
#
_entry.id   a1a0b57024e69a9008de5eb28722bf35
#
_cell.length_a   1.000
_cell.length_b   1.000
_cell.length_c   1.000
_cell.angle_alpha   90.00
_cell.angle_beta   90.00
_cell.angle_gamma   90.00
#
_symmetry.space_group_name_H-M   'P 1'
#
loop_
_entity.id
_entity.type
_entity.pdbx_description
1 polymer ?
#
loop_
_entity_poly.entity_id
_entity_poly.type
_entity_poly.pdbx_seq_one_letter_code
_entity_poly.pdbx_strand_id
1 'polypeptide(L)'
;MPHPTKFIIDFDSTFTQVEALDILGEISLLNDPEREIKLKAIKDITDKGMEGNLTFRDSLIQRIAILKANKSQIADLIAALKKKVSKSFERNKEFLQDNSSNIYIVSNGFKDFIIPIVADYGILQDNVFANEF
;
A
#
# COMPACT_ATOMS: atom_id res chain seq x y z
N MET A 1 -14.04 -25.32 -22.85
CA MET A 1 -13.86 -25.00 -21.41
C MET A 1 -13.68 -23.49 -21.24
N PRO A 2 -14.48 -22.85 -20.42
CA PRO A 2 -14.23 -21.45 -20.12
C PRO A 2 -12.90 -21.32 -19.40
N HIS A 3 -12.13 -20.28 -19.74
CA HIS A 3 -10.92 -19.98 -19.01
C HIS A 3 -11.26 -19.48 -17.61
N PRO A 4 -10.47 -19.83 -16.56
CA PRO A 4 -10.72 -19.32 -15.23
C PRO A 4 -10.60 -17.79 -15.24
N THR A 5 -11.51 -17.13 -14.55
CA THR A 5 -11.48 -15.68 -14.39
C THR A 5 -10.33 -15.31 -13.46
N LYS A 6 -9.51 -14.36 -13.91
CA LYS A 6 -8.43 -13.78 -13.10
C LYS A 6 -8.86 -12.39 -12.64
N PHE A 7 -8.55 -12.08 -11.39
CA PHE A 7 -8.83 -10.78 -10.79
C PHE A 7 -7.50 -10.08 -10.53
N ILE A 8 -7.33 -8.89 -11.10
CA ILE A 8 -6.16 -8.03 -10.87
C ILE A 8 -6.65 -6.85 -10.06
N ILE A 9 -6.15 -6.69 -8.85
CA ILE A 9 -6.65 -5.71 -7.88
C ILE A 9 -5.50 -4.80 -7.47
N ASP A 10 -5.75 -3.47 -7.53
CA ASP A 10 -4.85 -2.48 -6.95
C ASP A 10 -4.96 -2.52 -5.42
N PHE A 11 -3.94 -2.05 -4.72
CA PHE A 11 -3.92 -2.05 -3.26
C PHE A 11 -4.36 -0.71 -2.67
N ASP A 12 -3.56 0.35 -2.87
CA ASP A 12 -3.82 1.67 -2.28
C ASP A 12 -5.13 2.26 -2.82
N SER A 13 -5.97 2.76 -1.92
CA SER A 13 -7.28 3.36 -2.24
C SER A 13 -8.24 2.45 -3.00
N THR A 14 -7.96 1.14 -3.04
CA THR A 14 -8.81 0.12 -3.66
C THR A 14 -9.05 -1.02 -2.67
N PHE A 15 -8.05 -1.85 -2.40
CA PHE A 15 -8.13 -2.89 -1.36
C PHE A 15 -8.22 -2.23 0.03
N THR A 16 -7.45 -1.19 0.25
CA THR A 16 -7.58 -0.32 1.42
C THR A 16 -8.30 0.97 1.02
N GLN A 17 -8.88 1.67 2.00
CA GLN A 17 -9.56 2.95 1.79
C GLN A 17 -8.59 4.14 1.78
N VAL A 18 -7.30 3.90 1.95
CA VAL A 18 -6.27 4.93 2.14
C VAL A 18 -5.03 4.63 1.31
N GLU A 19 -4.19 5.63 1.16
CA GLU A 19 -2.84 5.49 0.60
C GLU A 19 -1.89 5.10 1.73
N ALA A 20 -1.19 3.98 1.60
CA ALA A 20 -0.33 3.44 2.66
C ALA A 20 0.80 4.39 3.05
N LEU A 21 1.42 5.07 2.06
CA LEU A 21 2.51 6.00 2.35
C LEU A 21 2.06 7.24 3.13
N ASP A 22 0.80 7.67 2.95
CA ASP A 22 0.25 8.77 3.74
C ASP A 22 0.14 8.37 5.22
N ILE A 23 -0.34 7.16 5.48
CA ILE A 23 -0.43 6.63 6.84
C ILE A 23 0.96 6.43 7.45
N LEU A 24 1.90 5.89 6.66
CA LEU A 24 3.29 5.74 7.10
C LEU A 24 3.90 7.10 7.46
N GLY A 25 3.59 8.14 6.67
CA GLY A 25 4.01 9.51 6.95
C GLY A 25 3.50 10.00 8.30
N GLU A 26 2.23 9.78 8.59
CA GLU A 26 1.65 10.15 9.88
C GLU A 26 2.35 9.42 11.05
N ILE A 27 2.63 8.13 10.89
CA ILE A 27 3.30 7.32 11.91
C ILE A 27 4.75 7.76 12.09
N SER A 28 5.49 7.88 11.00
CA SER A 28 6.93 8.15 11.02
C SER A 28 7.28 9.55 11.53
N LEU A 29 6.40 10.51 11.28
CA LEU A 29 6.63 11.91 11.59
C LEU A 29 5.85 12.38 12.83
N LEU A 30 5.19 11.48 13.55
CA LEU A 30 4.28 11.83 14.66
C LEU A 30 4.96 12.75 15.70
N ASN A 31 6.21 12.48 16.06
CA ASN A 31 6.96 13.23 17.04
C ASN A 31 8.11 14.06 16.44
N ASP A 32 8.11 14.24 15.12
CA ASP A 32 9.14 14.98 14.42
C ASP A 32 8.87 16.50 14.56
N PRO A 33 9.83 17.31 15.05
CA PRO A 33 9.63 18.75 15.15
C PRO A 33 9.45 19.45 13.80
N GLU A 34 9.92 18.81 12.70
CA GLU A 34 9.76 19.31 11.33
C GLU A 34 8.61 18.62 10.58
N ARG A 35 7.68 18.02 11.30
CA ARG A 35 6.60 17.21 10.75
C ARG A 35 5.85 17.91 9.61
N GLU A 36 5.43 19.17 9.83
CA GLU A 36 4.64 19.87 8.84
C GLU A 36 5.44 20.22 7.59
N ILE A 37 6.72 20.58 7.75
CA ILE A 37 7.62 20.84 6.63
C ILE A 37 7.81 19.59 5.81
N LYS A 38 8.02 18.45 6.46
CA LYS A 38 8.23 17.16 5.80
C LYS A 38 6.97 16.66 5.10
N LEU A 39 5.82 16.79 5.73
CA LEU A 39 4.53 16.42 5.12
C LEU A 39 4.23 17.26 3.88
N LYS A 40 4.53 18.56 3.93
CA LYS A 40 4.38 19.43 2.76
C LYS A 40 5.34 19.03 1.64
N ALA A 41 6.59 18.71 1.97
CA ALA A 41 7.58 18.26 0.99
C ALA A 41 7.13 16.97 0.31
N ILE A 42 6.57 16.02 1.06
CA ILE A 42 6.04 14.76 0.52
C ILE A 42 4.87 15.02 -0.41
N LYS A 43 3.96 15.90 -0.03
CA LYS A 43 2.82 16.28 -0.87
C LYS A 43 3.28 16.92 -2.17
N ASP A 44 4.24 17.83 -2.11
CA ASP A 44 4.79 18.50 -3.30
C ASP A 44 5.43 17.48 -4.26
N ILE A 45 6.13 16.47 -3.73
CA ILE A 45 6.73 15.40 -4.53
C ILE A 45 5.64 14.54 -5.17
N THR A 46 4.59 14.22 -4.44
CA THR A 46 3.45 13.47 -4.96
C THR A 46 2.77 14.23 -6.11
N ASP A 47 2.55 15.52 -5.94
CA ASP A 47 1.91 16.36 -6.96
C ASP A 47 2.78 16.44 -8.21
N LYS A 48 4.11 16.59 -8.09
CA LYS A 48 5.04 16.57 -9.22
C LYS A 48 5.01 15.23 -9.97
N GLY A 49 4.91 14.13 -9.25
CA GLY A 49 4.77 12.81 -9.86
C GLY A 49 3.47 12.70 -10.66
N MET A 50 2.37 13.19 -10.12
CA MET A 50 1.07 13.17 -10.80
C MET A 50 1.00 14.10 -12.01
N GLU A 51 1.72 15.22 -11.96
CA GLU A 51 1.82 16.17 -13.08
C GLU A 51 2.75 15.70 -14.22
N GLY A 52 3.46 14.61 -14.03
CA GLY A 52 4.39 14.08 -14.99
C GLY A 52 5.77 14.75 -14.99
N ASN A 53 6.03 15.65 -14.05
CA ASN A 53 7.32 16.34 -13.91
C ASN A 53 8.40 15.51 -13.22
N LEU A 54 7.99 14.37 -12.64
CA LEU A 54 8.85 13.44 -11.92
C LEU A 54 8.35 12.04 -12.21
N THR A 55 9.26 11.08 -12.46
CA THR A 55 8.83 9.70 -12.66
C THR A 55 8.20 9.16 -11.37
N PHE A 56 7.30 8.21 -11.51
CA PHE A 56 6.67 7.57 -10.36
C PHE A 56 7.71 6.97 -9.41
N ARG A 57 8.71 6.29 -9.97
CA ARG A 57 9.80 5.68 -9.20
C ARG A 57 10.59 6.72 -8.42
N ASP A 58 10.98 7.82 -9.06
CA ASP A 58 11.75 8.89 -8.41
C ASP A 58 10.93 9.57 -7.32
N SER A 59 9.65 9.81 -7.56
CA SER A 59 8.72 10.33 -6.56
C SER A 59 8.67 9.42 -5.33
N LEU A 60 8.54 8.12 -5.54
CA LEU A 60 8.48 7.14 -4.46
C LEU A 60 9.76 7.12 -3.64
N ILE A 61 10.93 7.08 -4.30
CA ILE A 61 12.23 7.07 -3.65
C ILE A 61 12.42 8.33 -2.80
N GLN A 62 12.07 9.49 -3.33
CA GLN A 62 12.21 10.76 -2.60
C GLN A 62 11.31 10.81 -1.36
N ARG A 63 10.07 10.35 -1.48
CA ARG A 63 9.13 10.31 -0.35
C ARG A 63 9.63 9.39 0.76
N ILE A 64 10.12 8.21 0.41
CA ILE A 64 10.65 7.25 1.38
C ILE A 64 11.89 7.80 2.09
N ALA A 65 12.77 8.49 1.35
CA ALA A 65 13.95 9.12 1.94
C ALA A 65 13.58 10.16 3.01
N ILE A 66 12.49 10.92 2.81
CA ILE A 66 12.00 11.89 3.78
C ILE A 66 11.42 11.19 5.02
N LEU A 67 10.70 10.10 4.83
CA LEU A 67 10.02 9.38 5.92
C LEU A 67 10.99 8.67 6.86
N LYS A 68 12.09 8.14 6.35
CA LYS A 68 13.09 7.37 7.12
C LYS A 68 12.45 6.31 8.03
N ALA A 69 11.47 5.58 7.49
CA ALA A 69 10.73 4.58 8.23
C ALA A 69 11.62 3.42 8.67
N ASN A 70 11.33 2.86 9.84
CA ASN A 70 11.99 1.67 10.38
C ASN A 70 11.02 0.48 10.49
N LYS A 71 11.55 -0.70 10.85
CA LYS A 71 10.76 -1.93 10.92
C LYS A 71 9.58 -1.85 11.90
N SER A 72 9.75 -1.17 13.04
CA SER A 72 8.66 -1.04 14.01
C SER A 72 7.52 -0.18 13.45
N GLN A 73 7.86 0.84 12.68
CA GLN A 73 6.88 1.69 12.01
C GLN A 73 6.13 0.95 10.89
N ILE A 74 6.79 0.02 10.20
CA ILE A 74 6.12 -0.85 9.23
C ILE A 74 5.11 -1.77 9.93
N ALA A 75 5.44 -2.30 11.11
CA ALA A 75 4.49 -3.08 11.91
C ALA A 75 3.27 -2.25 12.33
N ASP A 76 3.49 -1.02 12.75
CA ASP A 76 2.41 -0.08 13.10
C ASP A 76 1.56 0.26 11.89
N LEU A 77 2.18 0.44 10.72
CA LEU A 77 1.49 0.66 9.45
C LEU A 77 0.58 -0.52 9.11
N ILE A 78 1.08 -1.75 9.21
CA ILE A 78 0.30 -2.95 8.94
C ILE A 78 -0.94 -3.00 9.85
N ALA A 79 -0.78 -2.75 11.15
CA ALA A 79 -1.89 -2.72 12.09
C ALA A 79 -2.93 -1.66 11.73
N ALA A 80 -2.49 -0.47 11.32
CA ALA A 80 -3.37 0.61 10.90
C ALA A 80 -4.12 0.26 9.61
N LEU A 81 -3.42 -0.30 8.63
CA LEU A 81 -4.03 -0.66 7.33
C LEU A 81 -5.05 -1.79 7.45
N LYS A 82 -4.85 -2.74 8.37
CA LYS A 82 -5.83 -3.81 8.62
C LYS A 82 -7.21 -3.25 9.02
N LYS A 83 -7.24 -2.09 9.64
CA LYS A 83 -8.48 -1.40 10.03
C LYS A 83 -9.08 -0.59 8.88
N LYS A 84 -8.36 -0.43 7.78
CA LYS A 84 -8.74 0.41 6.64
C LYS A 84 -9.02 -0.38 5.37
N VAL A 85 -9.16 -1.70 5.46
CA VAL A 85 -9.57 -2.52 4.31
C VAL A 85 -10.97 -2.08 3.88
N SER A 86 -11.18 -1.98 2.57
CA SER A 86 -12.46 -1.58 2.01
C SER A 86 -13.55 -2.56 2.44
N LYS A 87 -14.70 -2.03 2.84
CA LYS A 87 -15.79 -2.85 3.38
C LYS A 87 -16.30 -3.90 2.40
N SER A 88 -16.28 -3.60 1.11
CA SER A 88 -16.65 -4.56 0.08
C SER A 88 -15.74 -5.79 0.07
N PHE A 89 -14.46 -5.61 0.31
CA PHE A 89 -13.52 -6.74 0.42
C PHE A 89 -13.73 -7.52 1.71
N GLU A 90 -13.99 -6.86 2.81
CA GLU A 90 -14.33 -7.54 4.08
C GLU A 90 -15.60 -8.39 3.94
N ARG A 91 -16.65 -7.85 3.32
CA ARG A 91 -17.91 -8.58 3.10
C ARG A 91 -17.73 -9.78 2.18
N ASN A 92 -16.76 -9.73 1.27
CA ASN A 92 -16.49 -10.77 0.29
C ASN A 92 -15.27 -11.61 0.63
N LYS A 93 -14.86 -11.62 1.89
CA LYS A 93 -13.67 -12.34 2.35
C LYS A 93 -13.68 -13.81 1.96
N GLU A 94 -14.81 -14.48 2.14
CA GLU A 94 -14.97 -15.89 1.77
C GLU A 94 -14.79 -16.11 0.26
N PHE A 95 -15.38 -15.24 -0.56
CA PHE A 95 -15.18 -15.27 -2.01
C PHE A 95 -13.71 -15.12 -2.38
N LEU A 96 -13.01 -14.18 -1.74
CA LEU A 96 -11.59 -13.96 -1.98
C LEU A 96 -10.76 -15.18 -1.60
N GLN A 97 -11.06 -15.79 -0.47
CA GLN A 97 -10.38 -17.01 -0.01
C GLN A 97 -10.63 -18.19 -0.96
N ASP A 98 -11.86 -18.36 -1.42
CA ASP A 98 -12.25 -19.46 -2.32
C ASP A 98 -11.62 -19.29 -3.72
N ASN A 99 -11.32 -18.07 -4.12
CA ASN A 99 -10.76 -17.75 -5.44
C ASN A 99 -9.30 -17.27 -5.37
N SER A 100 -8.62 -17.51 -4.26
CA SER A 100 -7.29 -16.93 -3.96
C SER A 100 -6.24 -17.24 -5.03
N SER A 101 -6.29 -18.43 -5.66
CA SER A 101 -5.35 -18.78 -6.73
C SER A 101 -5.53 -17.96 -8.01
N ASN A 102 -6.65 -17.27 -8.16
CA ASN A 102 -6.99 -16.46 -9.33
C ASN A 102 -6.96 -14.95 -9.03
N ILE A 103 -6.53 -14.55 -7.83
CA ILE A 103 -6.48 -13.16 -7.42
C ILE A 103 -5.03 -12.71 -7.35
N TYR A 104 -4.75 -11.59 -8.01
CA TYR A 104 -3.44 -10.96 -8.10
C TYR A 104 -3.52 -9.54 -7.61
N ILE A 105 -2.56 -9.15 -6.78
CA ILE A 105 -2.40 -7.75 -6.34
C ILE A 105 -1.27 -7.13 -7.15
N VAL A 106 -1.55 -6.01 -7.79
CA VAL A 106 -0.55 -5.24 -8.53
C VAL A 106 -0.55 -3.83 -7.96
N SER A 107 0.58 -3.42 -7.41
CA SER A 107 0.67 -2.16 -6.68
C SER A 107 2.03 -1.50 -6.86
N ASN A 108 2.05 -0.19 -6.79
CA ASN A 108 3.26 0.60 -6.67
C ASN A 108 3.74 0.74 -5.21
N GLY A 109 3.01 0.16 -4.26
CA GLY A 109 3.42 0.06 -2.87
C GLY A 109 4.49 -1.00 -2.64
N PHE A 110 4.57 -1.51 -1.41
CA PHE A 110 5.64 -2.44 -1.00
C PHE A 110 5.07 -3.74 -0.47
N LYS A 111 5.65 -4.85 -0.89
CA LYS A 111 5.30 -6.19 -0.42
C LYS A 111 5.34 -6.30 1.10
N ASP A 112 6.26 -5.58 1.73
CA ASP A 112 6.48 -5.61 3.18
C ASP A 112 5.22 -5.33 4.00
N PHE A 113 4.33 -4.46 3.51
CA PHE A 113 3.06 -4.20 4.18
C PHE A 113 1.83 -4.80 3.45
N ILE A 114 1.92 -5.01 2.14
CA ILE A 114 0.81 -5.56 1.35
C ILE A 114 0.57 -7.03 1.70
N ILE A 115 1.62 -7.85 1.67
CA ILE A 115 1.52 -9.30 1.88
C ILE A 115 0.83 -9.66 3.20
N PRO A 116 1.23 -9.09 4.36
CA PRO A 116 0.57 -9.41 5.62
C PRO A 116 -0.92 -9.09 5.66
N ILE A 117 -1.35 -8.08 4.91
CA ILE A 117 -2.75 -7.66 4.88
C ILE A 117 -3.58 -8.58 4.00
N VAL A 118 -3.13 -8.83 2.77
CA VAL A 118 -3.88 -9.64 1.82
C VAL A 118 -3.85 -11.13 2.19
N ALA A 119 -2.86 -11.57 2.96
CA ALA A 119 -2.80 -12.95 3.47
C ALA A 119 -4.02 -13.29 4.33
N ASP A 120 -4.59 -12.34 5.06
CA ASP A 120 -5.80 -12.53 5.85
C ASP A 120 -7.02 -12.90 4.95
N TYR A 121 -6.93 -12.59 3.67
CA TYR A 121 -7.95 -12.89 2.66
C TYR A 121 -7.59 -14.09 1.77
N GLY A 122 -6.55 -14.84 2.17
CA GLY A 122 -6.11 -16.03 1.47
C GLY A 122 -5.29 -15.77 0.21
N ILE A 123 -4.96 -14.51 -0.10
CA ILE A 123 -4.20 -14.17 -1.30
C ILE A 123 -2.74 -14.58 -1.10
N LEU A 124 -2.21 -15.32 -2.06
CA LEU A 124 -0.87 -15.88 -1.99
C LEU A 124 0.21 -14.82 -2.19
N GLN A 125 1.31 -14.96 -1.46
CA GLN A 125 2.47 -14.10 -1.59
C GLN A 125 2.98 -14.02 -3.04
N ASP A 126 3.00 -15.14 -3.75
CA ASP A 126 3.45 -15.21 -5.14
C ASP A 126 2.54 -14.45 -6.12
N ASN A 127 1.33 -14.10 -5.70
CA ASN A 127 0.38 -13.34 -6.49
C ASN A 127 0.39 -11.84 -6.18
N VAL A 128 1.33 -11.39 -5.36
CA VAL A 128 1.52 -9.97 -5.05
C VAL A 128 2.69 -9.43 -5.86
N PHE A 129 2.41 -8.48 -6.74
CA PHE A 129 3.39 -7.80 -7.58
C PHE A 129 3.52 -6.36 -7.10
N ALA A 130 4.60 -6.06 -6.41
CA ALA A 130 4.86 -4.77 -5.81
C ALA A 130 6.36 -4.56 -5.61
N ASN A 131 6.74 -3.38 -5.12
CA ASN A 131 8.12 -3.08 -4.79
C ASN A 131 8.53 -3.78 -3.48
N GLU A 132 9.81 -3.83 -3.24
CA GLU A 132 10.42 -4.32 -2.00
C GLU A 132 11.29 -3.22 -1.40
N PHE A 133 11.30 -3.13 -0.08
CA PHE A 133 12.22 -2.23 0.62
C PHE A 133 13.68 -2.69 0.50
#